data_603075e7b4d24f940107703a1bb20552
#
_entry.id   603075e7b4d24f940107703a1bb20552
#
_cell.length_a   1.000
_cell.length_b   1.000
_cell.length_c   1.000
_cell.angle_alpha   90.00
_cell.angle_beta   90.00
_cell.angle_gamma   90.00
#
_symmetry.space_group_name_H-M   'P 1'
#
loop_
_entity.id
_entity.type
_entity.pdbx_description
1 polymer ?
#
loop_
_entity_poly.entity_id
_entity_poly.type
_entity_poly.pdbx_seq_one_letter_code
_entity_poly.pdbx_strand_id
1 'polypeptide(L)'
;MALINRAPRLRAATAVLAATGALAAAALLPAARSASAAPGDLASATLVQLTDQDVPAIGLSAYHGVYGTARSTTVPDTDTADFSSDPDGMLSRISIATRTTQTSTSPSKYFAQAQLTDLVVWFNSSELIHYGPVEVGSVASLDSYAECVPPPVGPYALAYNHTDGDEVTVLGHRIGVGTTRLQITGADIGLPATIGPSTLDVTVDQHADPAAQSRRYTAEAWLDISISGTFTNLRGEPLYTGPVTDARLGEVHATCPNTSPSPSPSPTESPTPTPTPTPTPTQPSPTPSPTPLPDTGTQGRPLGLVAAAALGLSVLGVGALAYSRRRR
;
A
#
# COMPACT_ATOMS: atom_id res chain seq x y z
N MET A 1 -95.81 -10.65 23.05
CA MET A 1 -94.88 -10.85 21.93
C MET A 1 -94.42 -9.49 21.43
N ALA A 2 -93.25 -9.00 21.91
CA ALA A 2 -92.73 -7.74 21.46
C ALA A 2 -91.24 -7.97 21.24
N LEU A 3 -90.82 -7.95 19.98
CA LEU A 3 -89.42 -8.04 19.55
C LEU A 3 -88.77 -6.67 19.68
N ILE A 4 -87.76 -6.58 20.58
CA ILE A 4 -86.94 -5.40 20.77
C ILE A 4 -85.71 -5.53 19.85
N ASN A 5 -85.69 -4.69 18.81
CA ASN A 5 -84.61 -4.59 17.87
C ASN A 5 -83.52 -3.67 18.44
N ARG A 6 -82.30 -4.26 18.75
CA ARG A 6 -81.15 -3.46 19.23
C ARG A 6 -80.19 -3.30 18.06
N ALA A 7 -80.04 -2.05 17.58
CA ALA A 7 -79.03 -1.64 16.58
C ALA A 7 -77.62 -1.61 17.22
N PRO A 8 -76.55 -2.04 16.54
CA PRO A 8 -75.17 -1.91 17.05
C PRO A 8 -74.63 -0.50 16.78
N ARG A 9 -74.08 0.09 17.83
CA ARG A 9 -73.35 1.36 17.75
C ARG A 9 -71.98 1.10 17.11
N LEU A 10 -71.73 1.68 15.93
CA LEU A 10 -70.40 1.78 15.34
C LEU A 10 -69.57 2.75 16.22
N ARG A 11 -68.47 2.24 16.79
CA ARG A 11 -67.40 3.03 17.36
C ARG A 11 -66.41 3.33 16.24
N ALA A 12 -66.31 4.61 15.88
CA ALA A 12 -65.24 5.12 14.99
C ALA A 12 -63.93 5.04 15.77
N ALA A 13 -63.05 4.19 15.33
CA ALA A 13 -61.64 4.18 15.78
C ALA A 13 -60.85 5.18 14.93
N THR A 14 -60.45 6.26 15.59
CA THR A 14 -59.51 7.26 15.03
C THR A 14 -58.14 6.65 15.00
N ALA A 15 -57.66 6.25 13.82
CA ALA A 15 -56.27 5.85 13.60
C ALA A 15 -55.39 7.09 13.58
N VAL A 16 -54.59 7.27 14.63
CA VAL A 16 -53.51 8.27 14.66
C VAL A 16 -52.34 7.65 13.84
N LEU A 17 -52.14 8.13 12.64
CA LEU A 17 -50.90 7.87 11.87
C LEU A 17 -49.76 8.64 12.53
N ALA A 18 -48.95 7.95 13.34
CA ALA A 18 -47.63 8.42 13.72
C ALA A 18 -46.69 8.27 12.51
N ALA A 19 -46.48 9.37 11.77
CA ALA A 19 -45.44 9.44 10.77
C ALA A 19 -44.07 9.51 11.48
N THR A 20 -43.44 8.34 11.69
CA THR A 20 -42.03 8.27 12.06
C THR A 20 -41.20 8.66 10.84
N GLY A 21 -40.80 9.95 10.81
CA GLY A 21 -39.80 10.43 9.87
C GLY A 21 -38.46 9.75 10.16
N ALA A 22 -38.09 8.77 9.34
CA ALA A 22 -36.72 8.28 9.28
C ALA A 22 -35.85 9.42 8.75
N LEU A 23 -35.20 10.17 9.63
CA LEU A 23 -34.04 10.97 9.27
C LEU A 23 -32.96 9.95 8.83
N ALA A 24 -32.79 9.78 7.53
CA ALA A 24 -31.60 9.22 6.94
C ALA A 24 -30.47 10.24 7.23
N ALA A 25 -29.76 10.06 8.33
CA ALA A 25 -28.48 10.69 8.54
C ALA A 25 -27.56 10.07 7.46
N ALA A 26 -27.38 10.78 6.35
CA ALA A 26 -26.28 10.54 5.43
C ALA A 26 -25.01 10.76 6.27
N ALA A 27 -24.44 9.66 6.79
CA ALA A 27 -23.14 9.68 7.39
C ALA A 27 -22.18 10.12 6.27
N LEU A 28 -21.76 11.38 6.31
CA LEU A 28 -20.61 11.86 5.60
C LEU A 28 -19.46 11.01 6.16
N LEU A 29 -19.12 9.91 5.45
CA LEU A 29 -17.88 9.19 5.70
C LEU A 29 -16.78 10.25 5.65
N PRO A 30 -16.03 10.48 6.72
CA PRO A 30 -14.81 11.24 6.61
C PRO A 30 -14.00 10.47 5.56
N ALA A 31 -13.82 11.07 4.37
CA ALA A 31 -12.90 10.54 3.40
C ALA A 31 -11.59 10.32 4.14
N ALA A 32 -11.20 9.05 4.30
CA ALA A 32 -9.90 8.71 4.85
C ALA A 32 -8.91 9.60 4.09
N ARG A 33 -8.27 10.53 4.81
CA ARG A 33 -7.26 11.39 4.19
C ARG A 33 -6.14 10.44 3.84
N SER A 34 -6.12 10.04 2.56
CA SER A 34 -4.97 9.38 1.99
C SER A 34 -3.75 10.13 2.49
N ALA A 35 -2.71 9.44 2.97
CA ALA A 35 -1.39 10.03 3.09
C ALA A 35 -0.91 10.26 1.65
N SER A 36 -1.70 11.05 0.95
CA SER A 36 -1.44 11.51 -0.40
C SER A 36 0.00 11.99 -0.44
N ALA A 37 0.75 11.55 -1.43
CA ALA A 37 2.10 12.03 -1.66
C ALA A 37 2.14 13.54 -1.37
N ALA A 38 3.04 13.98 -0.49
CA ALA A 38 3.12 15.39 -0.17
C ALA A 38 3.45 16.15 -1.46
N PRO A 39 2.94 17.38 -1.64
CA PRO A 39 3.28 18.18 -2.80
C PRO A 39 4.80 18.28 -2.92
N GLY A 40 5.39 17.72 -3.98
CA GLY A 40 6.84 17.67 -4.20
C GLY A 40 7.46 16.28 -4.08
N ASP A 41 6.77 15.27 -3.56
CA ASP A 41 7.27 13.89 -3.57
C ASP A 41 7.27 13.36 -5.02
N LEU A 42 8.41 12.83 -5.43
CA LEU A 42 8.57 12.12 -6.72
C LEU A 42 8.28 10.63 -6.56
N ALA A 43 8.58 10.08 -5.40
CA ALA A 43 8.19 8.75 -4.99
C ALA A 43 7.91 8.74 -3.49
N SER A 44 6.84 8.07 -3.06
CA SER A 44 6.51 7.88 -1.66
C SER A 44 5.93 6.50 -1.42
N ALA A 45 6.24 5.93 -0.26
CA ALA A 45 5.71 4.65 0.18
C ALA A 45 5.37 4.71 1.67
N THR A 46 4.27 4.09 2.06
CA THR A 46 3.81 3.97 3.45
C THR A 46 3.35 2.54 3.69
N LEU A 47 3.86 1.91 4.73
CA LEU A 47 3.55 0.50 4.98
C LEU A 47 2.15 0.31 5.55
N VAL A 48 1.80 1.06 6.60
CA VAL A 48 0.50 0.98 7.28
C VAL A 48 0.04 2.36 7.69
N GLN A 49 -1.22 2.67 7.41
CA GLN A 49 -1.98 3.75 8.04
C GLN A 49 -3.17 3.13 8.77
N LEU A 50 -3.45 3.60 9.97
CA LEU A 50 -4.57 3.15 10.77
C LEU A 50 -5.33 4.37 11.30
N THR A 51 -6.64 4.35 11.14
CA THR A 51 -7.54 5.36 11.70
C THR A 51 -8.68 4.67 12.42
N ASP A 52 -8.73 4.83 13.74
CA ASP A 52 -9.83 4.36 14.56
C ASP A 52 -10.75 5.54 14.92
N GLN A 53 -12.04 5.29 14.92
CA GLN A 53 -13.03 6.25 15.39
C GLN A 53 -13.19 6.14 16.92
N ASP A 54 -13.73 7.20 17.52
CA ASP A 54 -14.13 7.13 18.93
C ASP A 54 -15.47 6.38 19.05
N VAL A 55 -15.41 5.14 19.57
CA VAL A 55 -16.57 4.27 19.77
C VAL A 55 -16.64 3.84 21.24
N PRO A 56 -17.13 4.70 22.13
CA PRO A 56 -17.16 4.43 23.59
C PRO A 56 -17.92 3.16 23.97
N ALA A 57 -18.91 2.77 23.13
CA ALA A 57 -19.70 1.55 23.36
C ALA A 57 -18.85 0.28 23.44
N ILE A 58 -17.73 0.26 22.74
CA ILE A 58 -16.78 -0.87 22.71
C ILE A 58 -15.43 -0.52 23.33
N GLY A 59 -15.28 0.68 23.89
CA GLY A 59 -14.02 1.13 24.49
C GLY A 59 -12.93 1.48 23.47
N LEU A 60 -13.28 1.70 22.20
CA LEU A 60 -12.35 2.15 21.17
C LEU A 60 -12.22 3.67 21.24
N SER A 61 -11.00 4.16 21.43
CA SER A 61 -10.68 5.57 21.38
C SER A 61 -10.20 5.97 19.99
N ALA A 62 -10.52 7.19 19.57
CA ALA A 62 -10.02 7.75 18.34
C ALA A 62 -8.48 7.66 18.25
N TYR A 63 -8.00 7.23 17.11
CA TYR A 63 -6.57 7.12 16.82
C TYR A 63 -6.32 7.41 15.35
N HIS A 64 -5.18 7.99 15.05
CA HIS A 64 -4.64 8.10 13.70
C HIS A 64 -3.13 7.95 13.76
N GLY A 65 -2.57 7.06 12.97
CA GLY A 65 -1.14 6.84 12.91
C GLY A 65 -0.68 6.29 11.57
N VAL A 66 0.60 6.52 11.31
CA VAL A 66 1.29 6.11 10.09
C VAL A 66 2.59 5.41 10.48
N TYR A 67 2.92 4.30 9.79
CA TYR A 67 4.11 3.53 10.09
C TYR A 67 4.84 3.07 8.83
N GLY A 68 6.18 3.15 8.87
CA GLY A 68 7.04 2.67 7.81
C GLY A 68 6.96 3.53 6.53
N THR A 69 7.26 4.84 6.64
CA THR A 69 7.27 5.75 5.50
C THR A 69 8.66 5.92 4.90
N ALA A 70 8.74 5.95 3.56
CA ALA A 70 9.91 6.33 2.78
C ALA A 70 9.51 7.37 1.72
N ARG A 71 10.38 8.33 1.41
CA ARG A 71 10.09 9.43 0.46
C ARG A 71 11.32 9.87 -0.29
N SER A 72 11.20 10.04 -1.60
CA SER A 72 12.22 10.62 -2.46
C SER A 72 11.68 11.89 -3.12
N THR A 73 12.36 13.02 -2.93
CA THR A 73 11.93 14.36 -3.39
C THR A 73 12.85 14.97 -4.44
N THR A 74 14.04 14.41 -4.63
CA THR A 74 15.05 14.88 -5.58
C THR A 74 15.47 13.76 -6.54
N VAL A 75 16.29 14.07 -7.53
CA VAL A 75 16.84 13.10 -8.50
C VAL A 75 18.35 13.31 -8.63
N PRO A 76 19.20 12.31 -8.40
CA PRO A 76 18.89 10.98 -7.86
C PRO A 76 18.63 11.01 -6.35
N ASP A 77 17.81 10.08 -5.85
CA ASP A 77 17.53 9.90 -4.45
C ASP A 77 17.14 8.44 -4.16
N THR A 78 17.33 7.98 -2.93
CA THR A 78 16.89 6.68 -2.46
C THR A 78 16.63 6.79 -0.96
N ASP A 79 15.45 6.35 -0.54
CA ASP A 79 15.04 6.34 0.85
C ASP A 79 14.45 4.99 1.24
N THR A 80 14.63 4.61 2.50
CA THR A 80 14.07 3.41 3.11
C THR A 80 13.51 3.76 4.48
N ALA A 81 12.36 3.19 4.83
CA ALA A 81 11.74 3.46 6.11
C ALA A 81 12.63 3.05 7.29
N ASP A 82 12.70 3.92 8.29
CA ASP A 82 13.25 3.59 9.60
C ASP A 82 12.17 2.94 10.46
N PHE A 83 12.19 1.62 10.52
CA PHE A 83 11.24 0.84 11.32
C PHE A 83 11.54 0.81 12.82
N SER A 84 12.59 1.44 13.28
CA SER A 84 12.87 1.64 14.72
C SER A 84 12.12 2.84 15.27
N SER A 85 11.64 3.74 14.40
CA SER A 85 10.87 4.93 14.75
C SER A 85 9.38 4.63 14.71
N ASP A 86 8.67 4.92 15.80
CA ASP A 86 7.23 4.78 15.94
C ASP A 86 6.65 6.01 16.64
N PRO A 87 6.66 7.18 15.97
CA PRO A 87 6.24 8.45 16.57
C PRO A 87 4.76 8.46 16.96
N ASP A 88 3.94 7.69 16.26
CA ASP A 88 2.50 7.64 16.47
C ASP A 88 2.07 6.52 17.44
N GLY A 89 3.02 5.69 17.93
CA GLY A 89 2.73 4.56 18.81
C GLY A 89 1.99 3.41 18.11
N MET A 90 2.15 3.29 16.80
CA MET A 90 1.48 2.29 15.97
C MET A 90 1.78 0.86 16.42
N LEU A 91 3.02 0.56 16.83
CA LEU A 91 3.44 -0.77 17.26
C LEU A 91 2.75 -1.25 18.54
N SER A 92 2.04 -0.37 19.26
CA SER A 92 1.17 -0.79 20.36
C SER A 92 -0.17 -1.36 19.88
N ARG A 93 -0.52 -1.14 18.60
CA ARG A 93 -1.79 -1.53 17.98
C ARG A 93 -1.65 -2.58 16.90
N ILE A 94 -0.45 -2.72 16.34
CA ILE A 94 -0.18 -3.69 15.26
C ILE A 94 1.04 -4.56 15.59
N SER A 95 1.07 -5.74 14.96
CA SER A 95 2.29 -6.53 14.82
C SER A 95 2.50 -6.91 13.36
N ILE A 96 3.75 -6.96 12.90
CA ILE A 96 4.12 -7.29 11.52
C ILE A 96 5.33 -8.22 11.57
N ALA A 97 5.27 -9.36 10.86
CA ALA A 97 6.38 -10.32 10.87
C ALA A 97 7.56 -9.86 10.03
N THR A 98 7.32 -9.43 8.80
CA THR A 98 8.36 -8.80 7.95
C THR A 98 7.83 -7.53 7.32
N ARG A 99 8.74 -6.59 7.05
CA ARG A 99 8.39 -5.28 6.55
C ARG A 99 9.52 -4.66 5.76
N THR A 100 9.18 -4.07 4.63
CA THR A 100 10.11 -3.31 3.80
C THR A 100 9.36 -2.16 3.14
N THR A 101 9.94 -0.98 3.15
CA THR A 101 9.42 0.18 2.44
C THR A 101 10.58 0.93 1.85
N GLN A 102 10.55 1.18 0.56
CA GLN A 102 11.63 1.86 -0.15
C GLN A 102 11.11 2.72 -1.30
N THR A 103 11.85 3.80 -1.56
CA THR A 103 11.66 4.64 -2.73
C THR A 103 12.99 4.89 -3.41
N SER A 104 12.96 5.11 -4.73
CA SER A 104 14.15 5.54 -5.46
C SER A 104 13.76 6.37 -6.68
N THR A 105 14.55 7.40 -6.92
CA THR A 105 14.44 8.26 -8.10
C THR A 105 15.76 8.33 -8.82
N SER A 106 15.73 8.12 -10.12
CA SER A 106 16.87 8.25 -11.01
C SER A 106 16.44 8.96 -12.30
N PRO A 107 17.37 9.45 -13.14
CA PRO A 107 17.00 10.02 -14.41
C PRO A 107 16.21 9.08 -15.35
N SER A 108 16.28 7.76 -15.11
CA SER A 108 15.64 6.75 -15.96
C SER A 108 14.39 6.13 -15.35
N LYS A 109 14.17 6.25 -14.02
CA LYS A 109 13.07 5.57 -13.34
C LYS A 109 12.83 6.14 -11.95
N TYR A 110 11.58 6.31 -11.60
CA TYR A 110 11.09 6.59 -10.25
C TYR A 110 10.24 5.43 -9.78
N PHE A 111 10.46 4.94 -8.57
CA PHE A 111 9.63 3.89 -8.02
C PHE A 111 9.44 4.00 -6.50
N ALA A 112 8.36 3.40 -6.03
CA ALA A 112 8.04 3.19 -4.64
C ALA A 112 7.58 1.75 -4.45
N GLN A 113 7.97 1.11 -3.35
CA GLN A 113 7.58 -0.25 -3.00
C GLN A 113 7.34 -0.35 -1.50
N ALA A 114 6.29 -1.08 -1.13
CA ALA A 114 5.98 -1.43 0.23
C ALA A 114 5.62 -2.92 0.29
N GLN A 115 6.29 -3.66 1.17
CA GLN A 115 6.08 -5.09 1.36
C GLN A 115 5.89 -5.41 2.84
N LEU A 116 4.92 -6.27 3.15
CA LEU A 116 4.73 -6.79 4.48
C LEU A 116 4.29 -8.26 4.44
N THR A 117 4.53 -8.96 5.54
CA THR A 117 3.95 -10.30 5.76
C THR A 117 3.38 -10.35 7.16
N ASP A 118 2.23 -11.02 7.32
CA ASP A 118 1.62 -11.34 8.60
C ASP A 118 1.40 -10.09 9.47
N LEU A 119 0.45 -9.24 9.06
CA LEU A 119 0.01 -8.06 9.81
C LEU A 119 -1.18 -8.43 10.68
N VAL A 120 -1.12 -8.10 11.96
CA VAL A 120 -2.25 -8.15 12.89
C VAL A 120 -2.53 -6.74 13.42
N VAL A 121 -3.79 -6.32 13.35
CA VAL A 121 -4.30 -5.11 14.02
C VAL A 121 -5.07 -5.55 15.25
N TRP A 122 -4.68 -5.05 16.42
CA TRP A 122 -5.27 -5.42 17.71
C TRP A 122 -6.38 -4.46 18.11
N PHE A 123 -7.46 -5.05 18.62
CA PHE A 123 -8.51 -4.34 19.32
C PHE A 123 -8.61 -4.90 20.74
N ASN A 124 -8.28 -4.09 21.75
CA ASN A 124 -8.07 -4.57 23.11
C ASN A 124 -7.09 -5.75 23.14
N SER A 125 -7.55 -6.97 23.44
CA SER A 125 -6.75 -8.20 23.38
C SER A 125 -7.21 -9.17 22.29
N SER A 126 -8.07 -8.71 21.38
CA SER A 126 -8.60 -9.49 20.26
C SER A 126 -7.98 -9.06 18.94
N GLU A 127 -7.75 -9.98 18.03
CA GLU A 127 -7.36 -9.67 16.66
C GLU A 127 -8.56 -9.08 15.91
N LEU A 128 -8.50 -7.79 15.59
CA LEU A 128 -9.55 -7.14 14.81
C LEU A 128 -9.39 -7.43 13.32
N ILE A 129 -8.19 -7.18 12.79
CA ILE A 129 -7.82 -7.44 11.41
C ILE A 129 -6.56 -8.30 11.42
N HIS A 130 -6.56 -9.35 10.64
CA HIS A 130 -5.37 -10.13 10.32
C HIS A 130 -5.22 -10.22 8.81
N TYR A 131 -4.08 -9.76 8.31
CA TYR A 131 -3.61 -9.93 6.96
C TYR A 131 -2.47 -10.95 6.99
N GLY A 132 -2.76 -12.19 6.67
CA GLY A 132 -1.78 -13.25 6.83
C GLY A 132 -2.25 -14.61 6.31
N PRO A 133 -1.38 -15.63 6.35
CA PRO A 133 -1.68 -16.95 5.84
C PRO A 133 -2.77 -17.62 6.68
N VAL A 134 -3.82 -18.05 6.02
CA VAL A 134 -4.90 -18.82 6.66
C VAL A 134 -4.51 -20.28 6.85
N GLU A 135 -3.59 -20.80 6.03
CA GLU A 135 -3.09 -22.18 6.15
C GLU A 135 -1.71 -22.22 6.79
N VAL A 136 -1.52 -23.18 7.71
CA VAL A 136 -0.22 -23.39 8.38
C VAL A 136 0.82 -23.79 7.34
N GLY A 137 1.83 -22.94 7.17
CA GLY A 137 2.97 -23.16 6.27
C GLY A 137 2.91 -22.37 4.96
N SER A 138 1.84 -21.62 4.67
CA SER A 138 1.84 -20.60 3.63
C SER A 138 2.41 -19.28 4.17
N VAL A 139 2.94 -18.45 3.28
CA VAL A 139 3.41 -17.09 3.61
C VAL A 139 2.53 -16.15 2.80
N ALA A 140 1.70 -15.37 3.50
CA ALA A 140 0.97 -14.28 2.86
C ALA A 140 1.87 -13.06 2.78
N SER A 141 2.01 -12.49 1.61
CA SER A 141 2.78 -11.26 1.39
C SER A 141 1.96 -10.24 0.63
N LEU A 142 1.91 -9.02 1.15
CA LEU A 142 1.50 -7.85 0.41
C LEU A 142 2.74 -7.27 -0.26
N ASP A 143 2.68 -7.08 -1.57
CA ASP A 143 3.68 -6.36 -2.36
C ASP A 143 2.98 -5.28 -3.19
N SER A 144 3.09 -4.05 -2.75
CA SER A 144 2.60 -2.87 -3.47
C SER A 144 3.76 -2.19 -4.16
N TYR A 145 3.58 -1.86 -5.42
CA TYR A 145 4.60 -1.26 -6.25
C TYR A 145 3.99 -0.20 -7.17
N ALA A 146 4.68 0.92 -7.29
CA ALA A 146 4.39 1.97 -8.26
C ALA A 146 5.68 2.43 -8.94
N GLU A 147 5.65 2.60 -10.26
CA GLU A 147 6.78 3.13 -11.01
C GLU A 147 6.36 4.13 -12.06
N CYS A 148 7.26 5.07 -12.34
CA CYS A 148 7.18 5.96 -13.47
C CYS A 148 8.53 6.07 -14.16
N VAL A 149 8.54 5.89 -15.48
CA VAL A 149 9.70 6.10 -16.36
C VAL A 149 9.55 7.47 -17.02
N PRO A 150 10.45 8.43 -16.77
CA PRO A 150 10.35 9.77 -17.33
C PRO A 150 10.70 9.84 -18.83
N PRO A 151 10.39 10.97 -19.52
CA PRO A 151 10.94 11.26 -20.85
C PRO A 151 12.48 11.23 -20.84
N PRO A 152 13.15 10.92 -21.96
CA PRO A 152 12.63 10.74 -23.34
C PRO A 152 12.05 9.35 -23.64
N VAL A 153 12.27 8.34 -22.78
CA VAL A 153 11.76 6.98 -23.00
C VAL A 153 10.26 6.91 -22.69
N GLY A 154 9.84 7.53 -21.58
CA GLY A 154 8.46 7.64 -21.13
C GLY A 154 7.74 8.88 -21.67
N PRO A 155 6.67 9.35 -20.99
CA PRO A 155 6.21 8.83 -19.70
C PRO A 155 5.56 7.45 -19.81
N TYR A 156 5.95 6.54 -18.92
CA TYR A 156 5.27 5.27 -18.70
C TYR A 156 5.09 5.05 -17.21
N ALA A 157 3.88 4.72 -16.81
CA ALA A 157 3.54 4.42 -15.44
C ALA A 157 2.95 3.01 -15.32
N LEU A 158 3.21 2.36 -14.18
CA LEU A 158 2.69 1.04 -13.81
C LEU A 158 2.56 0.98 -12.29
N ALA A 159 1.44 0.46 -11.82
CA ALA A 159 1.25 0.13 -10.42
C ALA A 159 0.65 -1.26 -10.28
N TYR A 160 0.98 -1.94 -9.20
CA TYR A 160 0.29 -3.15 -8.77
C TYR A 160 0.24 -3.24 -7.24
N ASN A 161 -0.78 -3.92 -6.77
CA ASN A 161 -0.86 -4.39 -5.40
C ASN A 161 -1.06 -5.90 -5.50
N HIS A 162 -0.01 -6.64 -5.19
CA HIS A 162 0.00 -8.09 -5.33
C HIS A 162 -0.14 -8.73 -3.95
N THR A 163 -1.07 -9.66 -3.87
CA THR A 163 -1.39 -10.36 -2.64
C THR A 163 -1.28 -11.85 -2.93
N ASP A 164 -0.26 -12.53 -2.36
CA ASP A 164 -0.02 -13.97 -2.57
C ASP A 164 -0.66 -14.79 -1.45
N GLY A 165 -1.66 -15.58 -1.81
CA GLY A 165 -2.29 -16.55 -0.90
C GLY A 165 -3.12 -15.93 0.21
N ASP A 166 -3.65 -14.75 -0.02
CA ASP A 166 -4.09 -13.85 1.02
C ASP A 166 -5.54 -13.92 1.31
N GLU A 167 -5.79 -13.91 2.56
CA GLU A 167 -7.12 -13.63 3.04
C GLU A 167 -7.03 -12.61 4.17
N VAL A 168 -7.70 -11.49 3.98
CA VAL A 168 -8.03 -10.61 5.08
C VAL A 168 -9.00 -11.35 5.97
N THR A 169 -8.69 -11.45 7.25
CA THR A 169 -9.64 -11.91 8.25
C THR A 169 -10.00 -10.76 9.19
N VAL A 170 -11.27 -10.65 9.53
CA VAL A 170 -11.78 -9.71 10.52
C VAL A 170 -12.48 -10.51 11.61
N LEU A 171 -12.00 -10.41 12.84
CA LEU A 171 -12.49 -11.20 13.99
C LEU A 171 -12.51 -12.73 13.65
N GLY A 172 -11.50 -13.21 12.92
CA GLY A 172 -11.38 -14.61 12.50
C GLY A 172 -12.27 -15.03 11.31
N HIS A 173 -13.08 -14.11 10.75
CA HIS A 173 -13.87 -14.37 9.55
C HIS A 173 -13.12 -13.94 8.30
N ARG A 174 -13.04 -14.80 7.29
CA ARG A 174 -12.42 -14.50 6.00
C ARG A 174 -13.23 -13.49 5.21
N ILE A 175 -12.58 -12.45 4.70
CA ILE A 175 -13.19 -11.37 3.94
C ILE A 175 -12.52 -11.29 2.57
N GLY A 176 -13.28 -11.49 1.51
CA GLY A 176 -12.81 -11.25 0.15
C GLY A 176 -12.91 -9.77 -0.25
N VAL A 177 -12.38 -9.44 -1.43
CA VAL A 177 -12.52 -8.11 -2.04
C VAL A 177 -13.99 -7.76 -2.21
N GLY A 178 -14.35 -6.53 -1.88
CA GLY A 178 -15.73 -6.03 -1.83
C GLY A 178 -16.26 -5.89 -0.40
N THR A 179 -17.57 -5.80 -0.25
CA THR A 179 -18.20 -5.59 1.07
C THR A 179 -18.81 -6.88 1.58
N THR A 180 -18.43 -7.26 2.80
CA THR A 180 -18.96 -8.42 3.53
C THR A 180 -19.62 -7.95 4.82
N ARG A 181 -20.85 -8.45 5.07
CA ARG A 181 -21.56 -8.22 6.34
C ARG A 181 -21.33 -9.36 7.30
N LEU A 182 -20.83 -9.07 8.49
CA LEU A 182 -20.61 -9.99 9.58
C LEU A 182 -21.67 -9.81 10.67
N GLN A 183 -22.14 -10.91 11.23
CA GLN A 183 -22.92 -10.92 12.48
C GLN A 183 -21.94 -11.25 13.60
N ILE A 184 -21.84 -10.38 14.59
CA ILE A 184 -20.94 -10.54 15.72
C ILE A 184 -21.69 -10.42 17.03
N THR A 185 -21.07 -10.89 18.10
CA THR A 185 -21.52 -10.75 19.49
C THR A 185 -20.47 -10.07 20.33
N GLY A 186 -20.82 -9.66 21.54
CA GLY A 186 -19.84 -9.13 22.47
C GLY A 186 -18.70 -10.11 22.81
N ALA A 187 -18.92 -11.42 22.67
CA ALA A 187 -17.86 -12.40 22.90
C ALA A 187 -16.75 -12.32 21.86
N ASP A 188 -17.09 -12.04 20.60
CA ASP A 188 -16.13 -11.94 19.48
C ASP A 188 -15.17 -10.75 19.65
N ILE A 189 -15.58 -9.73 20.41
CA ILE A 189 -14.79 -8.52 20.70
C ILE A 189 -14.38 -8.39 22.18
N GLY A 190 -14.50 -9.47 22.96
CA GLY A 190 -14.11 -9.49 24.38
C GLY A 190 -15.05 -8.76 25.33
N LEU A 191 -16.27 -8.40 24.91
CA LEU A 191 -17.26 -7.62 25.66
C LEU A 191 -18.62 -8.33 25.86
N PRO A 192 -18.64 -9.63 26.29
CA PRO A 192 -19.87 -10.42 26.33
C PRO A 192 -20.91 -9.90 27.32
N ALA A 193 -20.51 -9.09 28.30
CA ALA A 193 -21.41 -8.56 29.33
C ALA A 193 -22.13 -7.25 28.92
N THR A 194 -21.68 -6.60 27.85
CA THR A 194 -22.17 -5.25 27.48
C THR A 194 -22.72 -5.19 26.06
N ILE A 195 -22.15 -5.96 25.14
CA ILE A 195 -22.52 -5.93 23.72
C ILE A 195 -23.34 -7.15 23.37
N GLY A 196 -24.50 -6.91 22.76
CA GLY A 196 -25.42 -7.90 22.24
C GLY A 196 -25.11 -8.27 20.76
N PRO A 197 -26.07 -8.94 20.09
CA PRO A 197 -25.96 -9.24 18.66
C PRO A 197 -25.79 -7.95 17.86
N SER A 198 -24.71 -7.85 17.13
CA SER A 198 -24.27 -6.64 16.44
C SER A 198 -23.88 -6.98 14.99
N THR A 199 -23.71 -5.98 14.14
CA THR A 199 -23.33 -6.18 12.73
C THR A 199 -22.12 -5.33 12.39
N LEU A 200 -21.22 -5.89 11.59
CA LEU A 200 -20.13 -5.16 10.93
C LEU A 200 -20.27 -5.27 9.42
N ASP A 201 -20.11 -4.17 8.73
CA ASP A 201 -19.91 -4.11 7.29
C ASP A 201 -18.42 -3.86 7.05
N VAL A 202 -17.73 -4.86 6.50
CA VAL A 202 -16.31 -4.82 6.19
C VAL A 202 -16.14 -4.68 4.70
N THR A 203 -15.42 -3.68 4.25
CA THR A 203 -15.08 -3.45 2.85
C THR A 203 -13.58 -3.59 2.66
N VAL A 204 -13.18 -4.46 1.73
CA VAL A 204 -11.79 -4.62 1.27
C VAL A 204 -11.73 -4.12 -0.16
N ASP A 205 -10.91 -3.10 -0.41
CA ASP A 205 -10.70 -2.51 -1.73
C ASP A 205 -9.22 -2.54 -2.10
N GLN A 206 -8.92 -3.10 -3.27
CA GLN A 206 -7.58 -3.21 -3.81
C GLN A 206 -7.43 -2.22 -4.96
N HIS A 207 -6.57 -1.24 -4.79
CA HIS A 207 -6.33 -0.19 -5.76
C HIS A 207 -4.98 -0.34 -6.46
N ALA A 208 -4.97 -0.17 -7.79
CA ALA A 208 -3.76 -0.04 -8.60
C ALA A 208 -4.07 0.78 -9.86
N ASP A 209 -3.47 1.94 -10.01
CA ASP A 209 -3.67 2.83 -11.16
C ASP A 209 -2.34 3.43 -11.65
N PRO A 210 -1.94 3.17 -12.90
CA PRO A 210 -2.53 2.21 -13.85
C PRO A 210 -2.07 0.76 -13.56
N ALA A 211 -3.01 -0.18 -13.55
CA ALA A 211 -2.74 -1.61 -13.33
C ALA A 211 -1.94 -2.27 -14.47
N ALA A 212 -1.81 -1.61 -15.60
CA ALA A 212 -0.96 -2.03 -16.72
C ALA A 212 -0.14 -0.84 -17.21
N GLN A 213 1.05 -1.11 -17.75
CA GLN A 213 1.91 -0.05 -18.26
C GLN A 213 1.16 0.85 -19.26
N SER A 214 1.10 2.12 -18.96
CA SER A 214 0.40 3.11 -19.77
C SER A 214 1.16 4.44 -19.83
N ARG A 215 0.83 5.27 -20.85
CA ARG A 215 1.44 6.61 -21.01
C ARG A 215 0.84 7.59 -20.03
N ARG A 216 1.27 7.50 -18.78
CA ARG A 216 0.90 8.39 -17.69
C ARG A 216 2.13 8.88 -16.95
N TYR A 217 1.96 9.93 -16.14
CA TYR A 217 3.01 10.52 -15.32
C TYR A 217 2.95 10.08 -13.86
N THR A 218 1.89 9.38 -13.47
CA THR A 218 1.64 8.95 -12.09
C THR A 218 1.26 7.49 -12.04
N ALA A 219 1.69 6.82 -10.99
CA ALA A 219 1.30 5.46 -10.62
C ALA A 219 1.05 5.40 -9.12
N GLU A 220 0.01 4.66 -8.70
CA GLU A 220 -0.34 4.50 -7.29
C GLU A 220 -0.99 3.15 -7.02
N ALA A 221 -0.73 2.56 -5.85
CA ALA A 221 -1.37 1.33 -5.42
C ALA A 221 -1.48 1.26 -3.89
N TRP A 222 -2.53 0.58 -3.39
CA TRP A 222 -2.74 0.27 -1.96
C TRP A 222 -3.84 -0.77 -1.77
N LEU A 223 -3.97 -1.28 -0.54
CA LEU A 223 -5.07 -2.09 -0.07
C LEU A 223 -5.79 -1.35 1.07
N ASP A 224 -7.08 -1.08 0.91
CA ASP A 224 -7.94 -0.48 1.94
C ASP A 224 -8.81 -1.54 2.61
N ILE A 225 -8.91 -1.49 3.93
CA ILE A 225 -9.80 -2.29 4.76
C ILE A 225 -10.60 -1.33 5.63
N SER A 226 -11.90 -1.15 5.33
CA SER A 226 -12.78 -0.26 6.08
C SER A 226 -13.82 -1.08 6.83
N ILE A 227 -13.97 -0.80 8.12
CA ILE A 227 -14.95 -1.44 9.00
C ILE A 227 -15.91 -0.38 9.51
N SER A 228 -17.20 -0.59 9.26
CA SER A 228 -18.29 0.13 9.90
C SER A 228 -19.23 -0.83 10.60
N GLY A 229 -20.00 -0.37 11.59
CA GLY A 229 -20.83 -1.31 12.32
C GLY A 229 -21.98 -0.68 13.08
N THR A 230 -22.90 -1.54 13.50
CA THR A 230 -23.94 -1.23 14.46
C THR A 230 -23.78 -2.15 15.66
N PHE A 231 -23.41 -1.55 16.80
CA PHE A 231 -23.30 -2.23 18.09
C PHE A 231 -24.57 -2.06 18.88
N THR A 232 -25.08 -3.14 19.45
CA THR A 232 -26.29 -3.12 20.29
C THR A 232 -25.95 -3.56 21.71
N ASN A 233 -26.80 -3.16 22.67
CA ASN A 233 -26.76 -3.72 24.00
C ASN A 233 -27.42 -5.13 24.04
N LEU A 234 -27.40 -5.78 25.20
CA LEU A 234 -28.00 -7.11 25.38
C LEU A 234 -29.51 -7.15 25.15
N ARG A 235 -30.18 -5.99 25.05
CA ARG A 235 -31.61 -5.87 24.73
C ARG A 235 -31.89 -5.65 23.26
N GLY A 236 -30.82 -5.52 22.45
CA GLY A 236 -30.92 -5.21 21.02
C GLY A 236 -31.09 -3.72 20.70
N GLU A 237 -30.93 -2.82 21.68
CA GLU A 237 -30.97 -1.37 21.45
C GLU A 237 -29.62 -0.89 20.89
N PRO A 238 -29.60 -0.05 19.84
CA PRO A 238 -28.37 0.42 19.28
C PRO A 238 -27.61 1.35 20.23
N LEU A 239 -26.34 1.06 20.46
CA LEU A 239 -25.41 1.87 21.25
C LEU A 239 -24.56 2.76 20.35
N TYR A 240 -24.25 2.27 19.13
CA TYR A 240 -23.45 2.98 18.14
C TYR A 240 -23.81 2.50 16.73
N THR A 241 -23.75 3.40 15.76
CA THR A 241 -23.81 3.07 14.34
C THR A 241 -22.91 4.03 13.58
N GLY A 242 -21.95 3.51 12.83
CA GLY A 242 -21.02 4.32 12.06
C GLY A 242 -19.70 3.62 11.74
N PRO A 243 -18.70 4.37 11.23
CA PRO A 243 -17.36 3.87 10.96
C PRO A 243 -16.66 3.49 12.27
N VAL A 244 -15.84 2.46 12.23
CA VAL A 244 -15.10 1.92 13.38
C VAL A 244 -13.60 2.08 13.17
N THR A 245 -13.09 1.49 12.07
CA THR A 245 -11.66 1.44 11.77
C THR A 245 -11.46 1.48 10.25
N ASP A 246 -10.45 2.23 9.82
CA ASP A 246 -9.93 2.21 8.46
C ASP A 246 -8.44 1.89 8.51
N ALA A 247 -8.02 0.84 7.80
CA ALA A 247 -6.63 0.46 7.64
C ALA A 247 -6.25 0.50 6.16
N ARG A 248 -5.19 1.25 5.82
CA ARG A 248 -4.58 1.26 4.49
C ARG A 248 -3.22 0.61 4.56
N LEU A 249 -2.99 -0.36 3.68
CA LEU A 249 -1.78 -1.16 3.64
C LEU A 249 -1.02 -0.96 2.34
N GLY A 250 0.28 -0.78 2.44
CA GLY A 250 1.17 -0.72 1.31
C GLY A 250 0.86 0.42 0.32
N GLU A 251 0.57 1.63 0.81
CA GLU A 251 0.36 2.77 -0.07
C GLU A 251 1.66 3.19 -0.75
N VAL A 252 1.67 3.20 -2.07
CA VAL A 252 2.82 3.57 -2.90
C VAL A 252 2.42 4.53 -3.99
N HIS A 253 3.29 5.50 -4.27
CA HIS A 253 3.08 6.52 -5.29
C HIS A 253 4.39 6.84 -6.01
N ALA A 254 4.35 6.99 -7.34
CA ALA A 254 5.47 7.44 -8.15
C ALA A 254 4.99 8.46 -9.18
N THR A 255 5.68 9.61 -9.29
CA THR A 255 5.34 10.69 -10.20
C THR A 255 6.56 11.12 -11.02
N CYS A 256 6.46 11.05 -12.33
CA CYS A 256 7.44 11.63 -13.23
C CYS A 256 7.19 13.13 -13.43
N PRO A 257 8.24 13.97 -13.42
CA PRO A 257 8.09 15.36 -13.81
C PRO A 257 7.67 15.47 -15.29
N ASN A 258 6.69 16.31 -15.54
CA ASN A 258 6.22 16.62 -16.90
C ASN A 258 7.15 17.67 -17.57
N THR A 259 8.46 17.51 -17.40
CA THR A 259 9.43 18.37 -18.06
C THR A 259 9.87 17.70 -19.36
N SER A 260 9.34 18.20 -20.46
CA SER A 260 10.01 17.98 -21.75
C SER A 260 11.46 18.45 -21.59
N PRO A 261 12.48 17.64 -21.93
CA PRO A 261 13.85 18.10 -21.83
C PRO A 261 13.93 19.42 -22.61
N SER A 262 14.39 20.47 -21.92
CA SER A 262 14.72 21.75 -22.58
C SER A 262 15.63 21.41 -23.76
N PRO A 263 15.31 21.85 -24.99
CA PRO A 263 16.16 21.52 -26.11
C PRO A 263 17.59 21.90 -25.72
N SER A 264 18.49 20.93 -25.79
CA SER A 264 19.92 21.17 -25.57
C SER A 264 20.31 22.34 -26.44
N PRO A 265 21.00 23.35 -25.91
CA PRO A 265 21.40 24.49 -26.73
C PRO A 265 22.07 23.93 -27.97
N SER A 266 21.52 24.31 -29.14
CA SER A 266 22.08 23.90 -30.42
C SER A 266 23.56 24.25 -30.38
N PRO A 267 24.47 23.32 -30.73
CA PRO A 267 25.88 23.65 -30.68
C PRO A 267 26.08 24.94 -31.47
N THR A 268 26.54 25.98 -30.79
CA THR A 268 26.91 27.23 -31.42
C THR A 268 27.91 26.88 -32.51
N GLU A 269 27.55 27.17 -33.74
CA GLU A 269 28.42 26.85 -34.89
C GLU A 269 29.81 27.43 -34.54
N SER A 270 30.78 26.52 -34.45
CA SER A 270 32.16 26.87 -34.26
C SER A 270 32.55 27.85 -35.38
N PRO A 271 33.14 29.00 -35.09
CA PRO A 271 33.54 29.96 -36.14
C PRO A 271 34.35 29.23 -37.17
N THR A 272 33.91 29.37 -38.43
CA THR A 272 34.61 28.84 -39.61
C THR A 272 36.09 29.21 -39.51
N PRO A 273 37.03 28.26 -39.50
CA PRO A 273 38.43 28.56 -39.43
C PRO A 273 38.84 29.45 -40.59
N THR A 274 39.38 30.60 -40.29
CA THR A 274 39.98 31.51 -41.27
C THR A 274 41.05 30.71 -42.08
N PRO A 275 41.03 30.76 -43.42
CA PRO A 275 41.99 29.97 -44.22
C PRO A 275 43.39 30.39 -43.85
N THR A 276 44.14 29.43 -43.29
CA THR A 276 45.57 29.55 -43.03
C THR A 276 46.34 29.66 -44.37
N PRO A 277 47.28 30.63 -44.53
CA PRO A 277 48.05 30.76 -45.76
C PRO A 277 48.81 29.46 -46.04
N THR A 278 48.70 28.98 -47.27
CA THR A 278 49.35 27.78 -47.81
C THR A 278 50.87 27.88 -47.60
N PRO A 279 51.50 26.95 -46.86
CA PRO A 279 52.96 26.91 -46.74
C PRO A 279 53.57 26.44 -48.07
N THR A 280 54.65 27.11 -48.43
CA THR A 280 55.54 26.77 -49.56
C THR A 280 56.06 25.33 -49.39
N PRO A 281 56.15 24.52 -50.47
CA PRO A 281 56.58 23.12 -50.37
C PRO A 281 58.07 23.04 -49.99
N THR A 282 58.30 22.49 -48.78
CA THR A 282 59.65 22.11 -48.31
C THR A 282 59.94 20.66 -48.70
N GLN A 283 61.10 20.44 -49.22
CA GLN A 283 61.66 19.21 -49.72
C GLN A 283 61.52 18.01 -48.74
N PRO A 284 61.26 16.78 -49.21
CA PRO A 284 61.01 15.63 -48.32
C PRO A 284 62.31 15.16 -47.64
N SER A 285 62.24 15.04 -46.32
CA SER A 285 63.25 14.42 -45.46
C SER A 285 63.03 12.89 -45.42
N PRO A 286 64.04 12.05 -45.25
CA PRO A 286 63.93 10.61 -45.40
C PRO A 286 63.10 9.98 -44.29
N THR A 287 62.32 8.98 -44.71
CA THR A 287 61.39 8.13 -43.90
C THR A 287 62.16 7.35 -42.82
N PRO A 288 61.80 7.40 -41.55
CA PRO A 288 62.27 6.44 -40.56
C PRO A 288 61.50 5.12 -40.65
N SER A 289 62.22 4.04 -40.46
CA SER A 289 61.76 2.64 -40.46
C SER A 289 60.69 2.42 -39.34
N PRO A 290 59.68 1.53 -39.57
CA PRO A 290 58.66 1.28 -38.57
C PRO A 290 59.21 0.47 -37.39
N THR A 291 59.01 0.98 -36.19
CA THR A 291 59.21 0.29 -34.92
C THR A 291 58.04 -0.70 -34.70
N PRO A 292 58.28 -1.97 -34.35
CA PRO A 292 57.19 -2.89 -34.07
C PRO A 292 56.42 -2.51 -32.80
N LEU A 293 55.08 -2.52 -32.85
CA LEU A 293 54.16 -2.34 -31.75
C LEU A 293 54.28 -3.49 -30.72
N PRO A 294 54.23 -3.19 -29.43
CA PRO A 294 54.16 -4.22 -28.39
C PRO A 294 52.80 -4.94 -28.43
N ASP A 295 52.85 -6.24 -28.42
CA ASP A 295 51.70 -7.15 -28.40
C ASP A 295 51.06 -7.11 -27.01
N THR A 296 49.92 -6.38 -26.87
CA THR A 296 49.11 -6.44 -25.66
C THR A 296 48.15 -7.61 -25.74
N GLY A 297 48.67 -8.80 -25.44
CA GLY A 297 47.85 -9.98 -25.24
C GLY A 297 46.86 -9.80 -24.08
N THR A 298 45.61 -9.60 -24.42
CA THR A 298 44.51 -9.69 -23.46
C THR A 298 44.30 -11.15 -23.08
N GLN A 299 44.86 -11.55 -21.93
CA GLN A 299 44.49 -12.82 -21.30
C GLN A 299 43.06 -12.69 -20.77
N GLY A 300 42.13 -13.29 -21.51
CA GLY A 300 40.75 -13.44 -21.08
C GLY A 300 40.68 -14.32 -19.80
N ARG A 301 40.38 -13.70 -18.67
CA ARG A 301 39.98 -14.43 -17.48
C ARG A 301 38.53 -14.94 -17.65
N PRO A 302 38.26 -16.23 -17.47
CA PRO A 302 36.89 -16.73 -17.56
C PRO A 302 36.06 -16.25 -16.40
N LEU A 303 35.02 -15.43 -16.66
CA LEU A 303 34.00 -14.93 -15.74
C LEU A 303 33.03 -16.03 -15.24
N GLY A 304 33.33 -17.30 -15.44
CA GLY A 304 32.43 -18.40 -15.12
C GLY A 304 32.44 -18.89 -13.66
N LEU A 305 33.33 -18.41 -12.77
CA LEU A 305 33.48 -18.96 -11.40
C LEU A 305 32.80 -18.17 -10.27
N VAL A 306 32.26 -16.99 -10.53
CA VAL A 306 31.64 -16.19 -9.49
C VAL A 306 30.13 -16.51 -9.30
N ALA A 307 29.47 -17.07 -10.32
CA ALA A 307 28.04 -17.39 -10.24
C ALA A 307 27.72 -18.66 -9.42
N ALA A 308 28.71 -19.55 -9.17
CA ALA A 308 28.47 -20.80 -8.45
C ALA A 308 28.54 -20.67 -6.91
N ALA A 309 29.08 -19.58 -6.37
CA ALA A 309 29.23 -19.40 -4.93
C ALA A 309 27.95 -18.83 -4.25
N ALA A 310 27.08 -18.13 -5.00
CA ALA A 310 25.87 -17.51 -4.46
C ALA A 310 24.73 -18.53 -4.22
N LEU A 311 24.67 -19.60 -4.98
CA LEU A 311 23.64 -20.64 -4.82
C LEU A 311 23.91 -21.64 -3.68
N GLY A 312 25.15 -21.78 -3.25
CA GLY A 312 25.53 -22.72 -2.18
C GLY A 312 25.16 -22.25 -0.77
N LEU A 313 25.05 -20.94 -0.53
CA LEU A 313 24.76 -20.38 0.80
C LEU A 313 23.27 -20.38 1.16
N SER A 314 22.39 -20.35 0.19
CA SER A 314 20.93 -20.37 0.42
C SER A 314 20.41 -21.75 0.84
N VAL A 315 21.04 -22.84 0.42
CA VAL A 315 20.61 -24.21 0.79
C VAL A 315 21.04 -24.59 2.22
N LEU A 316 22.16 -24.03 2.72
CA LEU A 316 22.62 -24.27 4.09
C LEU A 316 21.81 -23.52 5.15
N GLY A 317 21.24 -22.36 4.81
CA GLY A 317 20.41 -21.57 5.73
C GLY A 317 19.07 -22.26 6.07
N VAL A 318 18.42 -22.86 5.09
CA VAL A 318 17.12 -23.54 5.28
C VAL A 318 17.29 -24.84 6.07
N GLY A 319 18.40 -25.55 5.89
CA GLY A 319 18.70 -26.78 6.64
C GLY A 319 18.92 -26.56 8.15
N ALA A 320 19.54 -25.44 8.53
CA ALA A 320 19.81 -25.10 9.92
C ALA A 320 18.54 -24.73 10.69
N LEU A 321 17.59 -24.04 10.05
CA LEU A 321 16.29 -23.67 10.64
C LEU A 321 15.37 -24.88 10.83
N ALA A 322 15.36 -25.84 9.91
CA ALA A 322 14.57 -27.06 10.03
C ALA A 322 15.13 -27.98 11.14
N TYR A 323 16.44 -28.02 11.36
CA TYR A 323 17.05 -28.84 12.41
C TYR A 323 16.82 -28.28 13.82
N SER A 324 16.79 -26.95 13.97
CA SER A 324 16.56 -26.32 15.29
C SER A 324 15.11 -26.48 15.78
N ARG A 325 14.12 -26.56 14.87
CA ARG A 325 12.70 -26.78 15.22
C ARG A 325 12.36 -28.22 15.64
N ARG A 326 13.21 -29.20 15.32
CA ARG A 326 12.98 -30.61 15.70
C ARG A 326 13.46 -30.96 17.11
N ARG A 327 14.13 -30.02 17.80
CA ARG A 327 14.66 -30.25 19.17
C ARG A 327 13.94 -29.44 20.27
N ARG A 328 12.85 -28.81 19.95
CA ARG A 328 11.89 -28.26 20.91
C ARG A 328 10.56 -29.00 20.74
#